data_3b45d3e1daf9bdf2da2932f624a29157
#
_entry.id   3b45d3e1daf9bdf2da2932f624a29157
#
_cell.length_a   1.000
_cell.length_b   1.000
_cell.length_c   1.000
_cell.angle_alpha   90.00
_cell.angle_beta   90.00
_cell.angle_gamma   90.00
#
_symmetry.space_group_name_H-M   'P 1'
#
loop_
_entity.id
_entity.type
_entity.pdbx_description
1 polymer ?
#
loop_
_entity_poly.entity_id
_entity_poly.type
_entity_poly.pdbx_seq_one_letter_code
_entity_poly.pdbx_strand_id
1 'polypeptide(L)' 'MFELTKLNGSKILVNPGAIELIEETPDTVVIFSSGRKIIVKESRQEIKNLVKSSISVSM' A
#
# COMPACT_ATOMS: atom_id res chain seq x y z
N MET A 1 6.27 3.05 8.24
CA MET A 1 6.01 3.47 6.85
C MET A 1 6.71 2.55 5.87
N PHE A 2 6.15 2.39 4.71
CA PHE A 2 6.79 1.60 3.68
C PHE A 2 6.62 2.27 2.33
N GLU A 3 7.38 1.80 1.35
CA GLU A 3 7.43 2.44 0.05
C GLU A 3 6.64 1.67 -0.98
N LEU A 4 5.85 2.37 -1.76
CA LEU A 4 5.12 1.79 -2.88
C LEU A 4 5.50 2.52 -4.15
N THR A 5 5.30 1.85 -5.29
CA THR A 5 5.64 2.41 -6.59
C THR A 5 4.34 2.68 -7.36
N LYS A 6 4.12 3.93 -7.70
CA LYS A 6 2.96 4.29 -8.51
C LYS A 6 3.18 3.79 -9.94
N LEU A 7 2.11 3.75 -10.71
CA LEU A 7 2.19 3.25 -12.07
C LEU A 7 3.19 4.01 -12.94
N ASN A 8 3.36 5.29 -12.67
CA ASN A 8 4.31 6.09 -13.45
C ASN A 8 5.76 5.91 -12.99
N GLY A 9 6.01 5.04 -12.04
CA GLY A 9 7.35 4.75 -11.55
C GLY A 9 7.76 5.56 -10.34
N SER A 10 6.97 6.52 -9.93
CA SER A 10 7.31 7.32 -8.75
C SER A 10 7.19 6.51 -7.48
N LYS A 11 8.11 6.72 -6.56
CA LYS A 11 8.06 6.06 -5.26
C LYS A 11 7.38 6.97 -4.25
N ILE A 12 6.57 6.38 -3.41
CA ILE A 12 5.89 7.13 -2.35
C ILE A 12 6.02 6.38 -1.04
N LEU A 13 6.04 7.13 0.04
CA LEU A 13 6.02 6.55 1.37
C LEU A 13 4.58 6.54 1.88
N VAL A 14 4.17 5.41 2.42
CA VAL A 14 2.80 5.22 2.85
C VAL A 14 2.75 4.82 4.31
N ASN A 15 1.85 5.43 5.04
CA ASN A 15 1.60 5.06 6.43
C ASN A 15 0.59 3.92 6.44
N PRO A 16 0.96 2.73 6.91
CA PRO A 16 0.04 1.60 6.89
C PRO A 16 -1.24 1.89 7.68
N GLY A 17 -1.18 2.73 8.69
CA GLY A 17 -2.36 3.07 9.48
C GLY A 17 -3.36 3.92 8.73
N ALA A 18 -2.98 4.50 7.61
CA ALA A 18 -3.88 5.32 6.80
C ALA A 18 -4.60 4.52 5.72
N ILE A 19 -4.23 3.26 5.52
CA ILE A 19 -4.84 2.43 4.49
C ILE A 19 -6.13 1.83 5.00
N GLU A 20 -7.20 2.01 4.25
CA GLU A 20 -8.48 1.41 4.61
C GLU A 20 -8.63 0.04 3.97
N LEU A 21 -8.41 -0.04 2.67
CA LEU A 21 -8.48 -1.33 1.99
C LEU A 21 -7.68 -1.31 0.71
N ILE A 22 -7.41 -2.49 0.18
CA ILE A 22 -6.64 -2.65 -1.04
C ILE A 22 -7.41 -3.60 -1.96
N GLU A 23 -7.61 -3.19 -3.20
CA GLU A 23 -8.27 -4.01 -4.21
C GLU A 23 -7.30 -4.33 -5.33
N GLU A 24 -7.48 -5.47 -5.96
CA GLU A 24 -6.59 -5.86 -7.04
C GLU A 24 -7.42 -6.43 -8.18
N THR A 25 -8.09 -5.58 -8.93
CA THR A 25 -8.93 -5.99 -10.06
C THR A 25 -9.14 -4.78 -10.97
N PRO A 26 -8.49 -4.68 -12.09
CA PRO A 26 -7.35 -5.49 -12.54
C PRO A 26 -6.04 -5.02 -11.92
N ASP A 27 -5.94 -3.76 -11.53
CA ASP A 27 -4.72 -3.22 -10.96
C ASP A 27 -4.83 -3.13 -9.43
N THR A 28 -3.71 -3.00 -8.77
CA THR A 28 -3.69 -2.86 -7.33
C THR A 28 -4.04 -1.42 -6.98
N VAL A 29 -5.15 -1.23 -6.31
CA VAL A 29 -5.60 0.09 -5.90
C VAL A 29 -5.56 0.15 -4.38
N VAL A 30 -4.85 1.14 -3.85
CA VAL A 30 -4.77 1.36 -2.42
C VAL A 30 -5.71 2.50 -2.07
N ILE A 31 -6.65 2.23 -1.18
CA ILE A 31 -7.66 3.21 -0.78
C ILE A 31 -7.38 3.61 0.65
N PHE A 32 -7.21 4.90 0.86
CA PHE A 32 -6.89 5.44 2.18
C PHE A 32 -8.16 5.86 2.93
N SER A 33 -8.07 5.90 4.23
CA SER A 33 -9.23 6.29 5.05
C SER A 33 -9.69 7.72 4.74
N SER A 34 -8.83 8.54 4.16
CA SER A 34 -9.22 9.89 3.73
C SER A 34 -10.07 9.86 2.46
N GLY A 35 -10.20 8.72 1.83
CA GLY A 35 -10.92 8.59 0.57
C GLY A 35 -10.02 8.64 -0.67
N ARG A 36 -8.75 8.95 -0.49
CA ARG A 36 -7.82 8.98 -1.62
C ARG A 36 -7.55 7.58 -2.13
N LYS A 37 -7.33 7.47 -3.43
CA LYS A 37 -6.99 6.20 -4.07
C LYS A 37 -5.76 6.38 -4.91
N ILE A 38 -4.88 5.40 -4.88
CA ILE A 38 -3.72 5.39 -5.78
C ILE A 38 -3.56 3.99 -6.35
N ILE A 39 -3.04 3.94 -7.56
CA ILE A 39 -2.78 2.66 -8.23
C ILE A 39 -1.28 2.43 -8.19
N VAL A 40 -0.89 1.25 -7.74
CA VAL A 40 0.52 0.94 -7.57
C VAL A 40 0.91 -0.32 -8.32
N LYS A 41 2.20 -0.53 -8.48
CA LYS A 41 2.72 -1.70 -9.21
C LYS A 41 2.81 -2.94 -8.33
N GLU A 42 2.94 -2.76 -7.03
CA GLU A 42 3.05 -3.89 -6.11
C GLU A 42 1.74 -4.66 -6.07
N SER A 43 1.82 -5.97 -5.88
CA SER A 43 0.63 -6.79 -5.77
C SER A 43 0.03 -6.64 -4.38
N ARG A 44 -1.23 -7.02 -4.25
CA ARG A 44 -1.90 -7.00 -2.97
C ARG A 44 -1.13 -7.80 -1.93
N GLN A 45 -0.60 -8.95 -2.33
CA GLN A 45 0.15 -9.81 -1.42
C GLN A 45 1.44 -9.14 -0.97
N GLU A 46 2.12 -8.45 -1.89
CA GLU A 46 3.33 -7.73 -1.53
C GLU A 46 3.03 -6.62 -0.52
N ILE A 47 1.94 -5.91 -0.72
CA ILE A 47 1.57 -4.83 0.19
C ILE A 47 1.21 -5.41 1.56
N LYS A 48 0.51 -6.53 1.57
CA LYS A 48 0.16 -7.19 2.81
C LYS A 48 1.43 -7.54 3.62
N ASN A 49 2.44 -8.03 2.93
CA ASN A 49 3.70 -8.36 3.58
C ASN A 49 4.41 -7.12 4.09
N LEU A 50 4.37 -6.04 3.31
CA LEU A 50 4.99 -4.79 3.71
C LEU A 50 4.31 -4.19 4.94
N VAL A 51 2.99 -4.27 4.99
CA VAL A 51 2.24 -3.78 6.14
C VAL A 51 2.62 -4.56 7.39
N LYS A 52 2.66 -5.88 7.27
CA LYS A 52 3.03 -6.72 8.41
C LYS A 52 4.44 -6.39 8.90
N SER A 53 5.36 -6.22 7.98
CA SER A 53 6.73 -5.91 8.31
C SER A 53 6.85 -4.54 8.96
N SER A 54 6.04 -3.62 8.53
CA SER A 54 6.11 -2.24 8.97
C SER A 54 5.50 -2.02 10.36
N ILE A 55 4.45 -2.74 10.70
CA ILE A 55 3.80 -2.55 11.99
C ILE A 55 4.13 -3.65 13.00
N SER A 56 4.78 -4.69 12.58
CA SER A 56 5.12 -5.76 13.43
C SER A 56 6.28 -5.38 14.26
N VAL A 57 6.14 -5.26 15.48
CA VAL A 57 7.20 -4.91 16.18
C VAL A 57 7.73 -5.97 16.84
N SER A 58 8.08 -6.46 16.81
CA SER A 58 8.59 -7.41 17.39
C SER A 58 8.76 -7.39 18.60
N MET A 59 8.42 -7.50 18.90
CA MET A 59 8.56 -7.54 19.83
C MET A 59 8.89 -7.79 20.44
#